data_3063d2d4bdcc1aeb135eaa47e7e82953
#
_entry.id   3063d2d4bdcc1aeb135eaa47e7e82953
#
_cell.length_a   1.000
_cell.length_b   1.000
_cell.length_c   1.000
_cell.angle_alpha   90.00
_cell.angle_beta   90.00
_cell.angle_gamma   90.00
#
_symmetry.space_group_name_H-M   'P 1'
#
loop_
_entity.id
_entity.type
_entity.pdbx_description
1 polymer ?
#
loop_
_entity_poly.entity_id
_entity_poly.type
_entity_poly.pdbx_seq_one_letter_code
_entity_poly.pdbx_strand_id
1 'polypeptide(L)'
;MVDRLEWIKRQFSFELPLGMYGNVVERVRGTPARLEDLTRGLSAEILTRRDGDKWSIQEQAGHLLDLEELGMKRLDDFEAARGTLTAADMSNQRTHEANHNANSIENILSTFRNERMTFVTRLDSYDEAFVARTALHPRLNQKIRVIDLVFFIAEHDDHHLARVSDLKRKFA
;
A
#
# COMPACT_ATOMS: atom_id res chain seq x y z
N MET A 1 -22.99 4.65 -10.31
CA MET A 1 -21.74 4.31 -9.58
C MET A 1 -21.04 5.63 -9.27
N VAL A 2 -20.47 5.81 -8.09
CA VAL A 2 -19.74 7.05 -7.76
C VAL A 2 -18.39 7.03 -8.47
N ASP A 3 -18.04 8.13 -9.16
CA ASP A 3 -16.74 8.25 -9.81
C ASP A 3 -15.61 8.26 -8.79
N ARG A 4 -14.58 7.46 -9.05
CA ARG A 4 -13.46 7.32 -8.15
C ARG A 4 -12.46 8.46 -8.33
N LEU A 5 -12.10 9.12 -7.23
CA LEU A 5 -11.03 10.10 -7.24
C LEU A 5 -9.68 9.39 -7.48
N GLU A 6 -8.93 9.89 -8.47
CA GLU A 6 -7.58 9.38 -8.77
C GLU A 6 -6.64 9.59 -7.60
N TRP A 7 -5.76 8.61 -7.34
CA TRP A 7 -4.83 8.66 -6.22
C TRP A 7 -3.98 9.94 -6.18
N ILE A 8 -3.47 10.35 -7.34
CA ILE A 8 -2.59 11.51 -7.43
C ILE A 8 -3.30 12.85 -7.15
N LYS A 9 -4.63 12.88 -7.27
CA LYS A 9 -5.48 14.07 -7.01
C LYS A 9 -5.95 14.15 -5.55
N ARG A 10 -5.68 13.09 -4.75
CA ARG A 10 -6.11 13.06 -3.35
C ARG A 10 -5.25 14.00 -2.51
N GLN A 11 -5.92 14.77 -1.66
CA GLN A 11 -5.30 15.59 -0.61
C GLN A 11 -5.47 14.90 0.73
N PHE A 12 -4.48 15.05 1.61
CA PHE A 12 -4.47 14.40 2.91
C PHE A 12 -4.35 15.46 4.00
N SER A 13 -5.22 15.37 5.01
CA SER A 13 -5.07 16.03 6.30
C SER A 13 -4.50 15.02 7.29
N PHE A 14 -3.38 15.37 7.92
CA PHE A 14 -2.67 14.52 8.87
C PHE A 14 -2.89 15.03 10.30
N GLU A 15 -4.15 14.95 10.74
CA GLU A 15 -4.59 15.43 12.06
C GLU A 15 -5.00 14.29 13.00
N LEU A 16 -4.60 13.05 12.68
CA LEU A 16 -4.94 11.90 13.50
C LEU A 16 -4.34 12.01 14.90
N PRO A 17 -5.15 11.83 15.97
CA PRO A 17 -4.60 11.69 17.32
C PRO A 17 -3.65 10.48 17.39
N LEU A 18 -2.54 10.61 18.15
CA LEU A 18 -1.57 9.51 18.30
C LEU A 18 -2.22 8.23 18.84
N GLY A 19 -3.24 8.35 19.70
CA GLY A 19 -4.02 7.21 20.20
C GLY A 19 -4.74 6.39 19.13
N MET A 20 -4.82 6.88 17.89
CA MET A 20 -5.36 6.12 16.74
C MET A 20 -4.30 5.23 16.06
N TYR A 21 -3.05 5.24 16.53
CA TYR A 21 -1.96 4.51 15.89
C TYR A 21 -2.28 3.02 15.71
N GLY A 22 -2.70 2.35 16.80
CA GLY A 22 -3.07 0.93 16.73
C GLY A 22 -4.16 0.63 15.71
N ASN A 23 -5.18 1.49 15.60
CA ASN A 23 -6.24 1.33 14.60
C ASN A 23 -5.72 1.42 13.16
N VAL A 24 -4.77 2.33 12.91
CA VAL A 24 -4.18 2.49 11.58
C VAL A 24 -3.24 1.32 11.26
N VAL A 25 -2.48 0.81 12.25
CA VAL A 25 -1.66 -0.40 12.10
C VAL A 25 -2.53 -1.60 11.75
N GLU A 26 -3.69 -1.79 12.39
CA GLU A 26 -4.61 -2.89 12.06
C GLU A 26 -5.18 -2.79 10.63
N ARG A 27 -5.36 -1.59 10.07
CA ARG A 27 -5.76 -1.44 8.66
C ARG A 27 -4.71 -2.02 7.72
N VAL A 28 -3.43 -1.68 7.90
CA VAL A 28 -2.34 -2.21 7.04
C VAL A 28 -2.07 -3.68 7.31
N ARG A 29 -2.19 -4.14 8.58
CA ARG A 29 -2.10 -5.57 8.94
C ARG A 29 -3.14 -6.41 8.21
N GLY A 30 -4.35 -5.89 8.08
CA GLY A 30 -5.48 -6.58 7.44
C GLY A 30 -5.45 -6.56 5.90
N THR A 31 -4.59 -5.78 5.26
CA THR A 31 -4.58 -5.65 3.80
C THR A 31 -4.34 -6.97 3.07
N PRO A 32 -3.34 -7.82 3.43
CA PRO A 32 -3.14 -9.10 2.76
C PRO A 32 -4.36 -10.01 2.85
N ALA A 33 -4.99 -10.13 4.01
CA ALA A 33 -6.18 -10.98 4.20
C ALA A 33 -7.35 -10.50 3.34
N ARG A 34 -7.58 -9.17 3.24
CA ARG A 34 -8.62 -8.59 2.39
C ARG A 34 -8.34 -8.83 0.91
N LEU A 35 -7.08 -8.73 0.49
CA LEU A 35 -6.68 -8.98 -0.90
C LEU A 35 -6.85 -10.45 -1.27
N GLU A 36 -6.44 -11.38 -0.39
CA GLU A 36 -6.63 -12.83 -0.56
C GLU A 36 -8.11 -13.18 -0.68
N ASP A 37 -8.98 -12.58 0.15
CA ASP A 37 -10.43 -12.81 0.07
C ASP A 37 -11.03 -12.27 -1.23
N LEU A 38 -10.59 -11.11 -1.69
CA LEU A 38 -11.05 -10.51 -2.96
C LEU A 38 -10.65 -11.34 -4.18
N THR A 39 -9.50 -12.02 -4.14
CA THR A 39 -8.97 -12.79 -5.27
C THR A 39 -9.35 -14.27 -5.23
N ARG A 40 -9.91 -14.73 -4.09
CA ARG A 40 -10.25 -16.15 -3.88
C ARG A 40 -11.19 -16.66 -4.95
N GLY A 41 -10.80 -17.78 -5.58
CA GLY A 41 -11.63 -18.51 -6.57
C GLY A 41 -11.75 -17.82 -7.92
N LEU A 42 -11.04 -16.73 -8.16
CA LEU A 42 -10.99 -16.11 -9.48
C LEU A 42 -10.10 -16.94 -10.43
N SER A 43 -10.53 -17.10 -11.68
CA SER A 43 -9.70 -17.75 -12.70
C SER A 43 -8.51 -16.88 -13.10
N ALA A 44 -7.45 -17.51 -13.63
CA ALA A 44 -6.30 -16.80 -14.16
C ALA A 44 -6.68 -15.76 -15.22
N GLU A 45 -7.68 -16.07 -16.05
CA GLU A 45 -8.21 -15.15 -17.06
C GLU A 45 -8.75 -13.86 -16.42
N ILE A 46 -9.54 -13.97 -15.34
CA ILE A 46 -10.10 -12.81 -14.62
C ILE A 46 -8.99 -12.05 -13.92
N LEU A 47 -8.06 -12.76 -13.26
CA LEU A 47 -6.96 -12.15 -12.50
C LEU A 47 -6.04 -11.30 -13.38
N THR A 48 -5.75 -11.75 -14.61
CA THR A 48 -4.79 -11.10 -15.52
C THR A 48 -5.46 -10.18 -16.55
N ARG A 49 -6.79 -10.12 -16.58
CA ARG A 49 -7.54 -9.29 -17.54
C ARG A 49 -7.41 -7.82 -17.19
N ARG A 50 -6.93 -7.04 -18.15
CA ARG A 50 -6.84 -5.58 -18.03
C ARG A 50 -8.14 -4.90 -18.46
N ASP A 51 -8.42 -3.74 -17.91
CA ASP A 51 -9.49 -2.82 -18.30
C ASP A 51 -8.90 -1.69 -19.16
N GLY A 52 -8.80 -1.92 -20.47
CA GLY A 52 -8.03 -1.06 -21.37
C GLY A 52 -6.56 -1.04 -20.96
N ASP A 53 -5.99 0.14 -20.79
CA ASP A 53 -4.59 0.33 -20.38
C ASP A 53 -4.37 0.25 -18.86
N LYS A 54 -5.44 0.00 -18.08
CA LYS A 54 -5.37 -0.05 -16.62
C LYS A 54 -4.94 -1.44 -16.15
N TRP A 55 -4.23 -1.47 -15.03
CA TRP A 55 -3.74 -2.70 -14.41
C TRP A 55 -4.86 -3.71 -14.13
N SER A 56 -4.54 -4.98 -14.31
CA SER A 56 -5.36 -6.13 -13.92
C SER A 56 -5.42 -6.28 -12.39
N ILE A 57 -6.26 -7.20 -11.90
CA ILE A 57 -6.32 -7.56 -10.47
C ILE A 57 -4.93 -8.01 -9.97
N GLN A 58 -4.26 -8.85 -10.75
CA GLN A 58 -2.96 -9.40 -10.39
C GLN A 58 -1.86 -8.34 -10.38
N GLU A 59 -1.90 -7.39 -11.31
CA GLU A 59 -0.98 -6.24 -11.31
C GLU A 59 -1.24 -5.28 -10.14
N GLN A 60 -2.50 -5.09 -9.72
CA GLN A 60 -2.82 -4.32 -8.51
C GLN A 60 -2.22 -4.99 -7.25
N ALA A 61 -2.34 -6.32 -7.16
CA ALA A 61 -1.76 -7.09 -6.06
C ALA A 61 -0.22 -7.00 -6.06
N GLY A 62 0.38 -7.15 -7.22
CA GLY A 62 1.83 -7.04 -7.39
C GLY A 62 2.37 -5.65 -7.07
N HIS A 63 1.63 -4.61 -7.42
CA HIS A 63 2.01 -3.23 -7.08
C HIS A 63 2.05 -3.00 -5.56
N LEU A 64 1.08 -3.54 -4.82
CA LEU A 64 1.12 -3.46 -3.35
C LEU A 64 2.37 -4.14 -2.78
N LEU A 65 2.73 -5.32 -3.31
CA LEU A 65 3.99 -6.00 -2.94
C LEU A 65 5.22 -5.15 -3.26
N ASP A 66 5.29 -4.57 -4.46
CA ASP A 66 6.45 -3.78 -4.91
C ASP A 66 6.75 -2.58 -4.00
N LEU A 67 5.74 -2.06 -3.31
CA LEU A 67 5.87 -0.89 -2.43
C LEU A 67 6.27 -1.23 -1.00
N GLU A 68 6.31 -2.51 -0.59
CA GLU A 68 6.71 -2.87 0.78
C GLU A 68 8.15 -2.41 1.08
N GLU A 69 9.06 -2.57 0.12
CA GLU A 69 10.44 -2.09 0.26
C GLU A 69 10.50 -0.57 0.51
N LEU A 70 9.67 0.21 -0.17
CA LEU A 70 9.60 1.65 0.05
C LEU A 70 9.08 1.97 1.46
N GLY A 71 8.07 1.23 1.94
CA GLY A 71 7.57 1.34 3.30
C GLY A 71 8.67 1.12 4.33
N MET A 72 9.45 0.04 4.18
CA MET A 72 10.58 -0.28 5.05
C MET A 72 11.67 0.80 5.01
N LYS A 73 12.07 1.27 3.84
CA LYS A 73 13.07 2.35 3.69
C LYS A 73 12.63 3.65 4.38
N ARG A 74 11.35 3.96 4.36
CA ARG A 74 10.81 5.13 5.06
C ARG A 74 10.83 4.99 6.58
N LEU A 75 10.64 3.78 7.10
CA LEU A 75 10.88 3.53 8.54
C LEU A 75 12.36 3.71 8.90
N ASP A 76 13.28 3.23 8.04
CA ASP A 76 14.73 3.47 8.20
C ASP A 76 15.05 4.97 8.21
N ASP A 77 14.38 5.76 7.38
CA ASP A 77 14.54 7.22 7.35
C ASP A 77 14.12 7.87 8.68
N PHE A 78 13.01 7.43 9.28
CA PHE A 78 12.58 7.90 10.60
C PHE A 78 13.53 7.46 11.71
N GLU A 79 14.02 6.22 11.70
CA GLU A 79 14.97 5.70 12.68
C GLU A 79 16.30 6.45 12.63
N ALA A 80 16.79 6.72 11.42
CA ALA A 80 18.01 7.48 11.18
C ALA A 80 17.81 9.01 11.36
N ALA A 81 16.62 9.46 11.78
CA ALA A 81 16.24 10.87 11.91
C ALA A 81 16.55 11.70 10.65
N ARG A 82 16.35 11.11 9.46
CA ARG A 82 16.50 11.84 8.20
C ARG A 82 15.39 12.88 8.08
N GLY A 83 15.74 14.07 7.64
CA GLY A 83 14.78 15.17 7.53
C GLY A 83 13.75 14.98 6.39
N THR A 84 14.04 14.08 5.42
CA THR A 84 13.20 13.80 4.26
C THR A 84 13.12 12.30 4.03
N LEU A 85 11.91 11.81 3.77
CA LEU A 85 11.65 10.40 3.48
C LEU A 85 12.10 10.04 2.06
N THR A 86 12.45 8.77 1.86
CA THR A 86 12.74 8.20 0.56
C THR A 86 11.56 8.45 -0.40
N ALA A 87 11.86 9.01 -1.59
CA ALA A 87 10.87 9.31 -2.62
C ALA A 87 10.36 8.02 -3.29
N ALA A 88 9.08 8.00 -3.64
CA ALA A 88 8.53 6.95 -4.50
C ALA A 88 8.92 7.20 -5.96
N ASP A 89 9.12 6.11 -6.71
CA ASP A 89 9.14 6.17 -8.16
C ASP A 89 7.72 6.37 -8.68
N MET A 90 7.43 7.57 -9.17
CA MET A 90 6.11 7.92 -9.69
C MET A 90 5.81 7.34 -11.07
N SER A 91 6.81 6.76 -11.75
CA SER A 91 6.62 6.03 -13.02
C SER A 91 6.11 4.61 -12.81
N ASN A 92 6.19 4.09 -11.57
CA ASN A 92 5.90 2.69 -11.22
C ASN A 92 6.70 1.68 -12.07
N GLN A 93 7.95 2.04 -12.42
CA GLN A 93 8.80 1.23 -13.28
C GLN A 93 8.92 -0.21 -12.78
N ARG A 94 9.13 -0.40 -11.47
CA ARG A 94 9.23 -1.72 -10.86
C ARG A 94 8.01 -2.59 -11.17
N THR A 95 6.80 -2.06 -11.02
CA THR A 95 5.55 -2.80 -11.29
C THR A 95 5.40 -3.12 -12.78
N HIS A 96 5.78 -2.19 -13.66
CA HIS A 96 5.74 -2.44 -15.10
C HIS A 96 6.73 -3.51 -15.56
N GLU A 97 7.93 -3.56 -14.96
CA GLU A 97 8.98 -4.52 -15.30
C GLU A 97 8.77 -5.89 -14.65
N ALA A 98 8.09 -5.98 -13.51
CA ALA A 98 7.89 -7.22 -12.77
C ALA A 98 7.02 -8.26 -13.50
N ASN A 99 6.29 -7.85 -14.52
CA ASN A 99 5.41 -8.73 -15.30
C ASN A 99 4.52 -9.63 -14.41
N HIS A 100 3.83 -9.01 -13.46
CA HIS A 100 3.04 -9.73 -12.46
C HIS A 100 2.02 -10.70 -13.06
N ASN A 101 1.48 -10.41 -14.25
CA ASN A 101 0.53 -11.30 -14.92
C ASN A 101 1.13 -12.65 -15.37
N ALA A 102 2.46 -12.78 -15.42
CA ALA A 102 3.14 -14.05 -15.69
C ALA A 102 3.48 -14.84 -14.41
N ASN A 103 3.27 -14.26 -13.23
CA ASN A 103 3.54 -14.89 -11.95
C ASN A 103 2.28 -15.60 -11.41
N SER A 104 2.44 -16.53 -10.45
CA SER A 104 1.31 -17.09 -9.72
C SER A 104 0.74 -16.06 -8.74
N ILE A 105 -0.58 -15.92 -8.68
CA ILE A 105 -1.25 -15.03 -7.72
C ILE A 105 -0.95 -15.47 -6.29
N GLU A 106 -0.86 -16.78 -6.02
CA GLU A 106 -0.53 -17.34 -4.71
C GLU A 106 0.86 -16.87 -4.25
N ASN A 107 1.84 -16.86 -5.16
CA ASN A 107 3.19 -16.38 -4.84
C ASN A 107 3.20 -14.88 -4.54
N ILE A 108 2.48 -14.08 -5.31
CA ILE A 108 2.35 -12.63 -5.05
C ILE A 108 1.72 -12.40 -3.67
N LEU A 109 0.60 -13.06 -3.39
CA LEU A 109 -0.13 -12.89 -2.13
C LEU A 109 0.69 -13.36 -0.91
N SER A 110 1.34 -14.52 -1.01
CA SER A 110 2.16 -15.06 0.09
C SER A 110 3.37 -14.18 0.37
N THR A 111 4.05 -13.71 -0.68
CA THR A 111 5.19 -12.79 -0.53
C THR A 111 4.74 -11.46 0.06
N PHE A 112 3.64 -10.87 -0.46
CA PHE A 112 3.08 -9.64 0.08
C PHE A 112 2.71 -9.77 1.56
N ARG A 113 2.08 -10.90 1.95
CA ARG A 113 1.76 -11.15 3.36
C ARG A 113 3.02 -11.18 4.23
N ASN A 114 4.06 -11.87 3.81
CA ASN A 114 5.30 -12.00 4.57
C ASN A 114 5.99 -10.63 4.74
N GLU A 115 6.15 -9.89 3.66
CA GLU A 115 6.76 -8.55 3.68
C GLU A 115 5.94 -7.59 4.56
N ARG A 116 4.61 -7.56 4.38
CA ARG A 116 3.71 -6.74 5.19
C ARG A 116 3.78 -7.10 6.67
N MET A 117 3.86 -8.37 7.04
CA MET A 117 3.97 -8.77 8.44
C MET A 117 5.31 -8.38 9.05
N THR A 118 6.39 -8.38 8.24
CA THR A 118 7.69 -7.82 8.66
C THR A 118 7.59 -6.32 8.94
N PHE A 119 6.95 -5.57 8.04
CA PHE A 119 6.68 -4.14 8.23
C PHE A 119 5.85 -3.87 9.49
N VAL A 120 4.76 -4.63 9.68
CA VAL A 120 3.86 -4.49 10.84
C VAL A 120 4.57 -4.84 12.16
N THR A 121 5.40 -5.89 12.19
CA THR A 121 6.18 -6.24 13.38
C THR A 121 7.07 -5.08 13.82
N ARG A 122 7.65 -4.36 12.87
CA ARG A 122 8.45 -3.17 13.15
C ARG A 122 7.59 -2.03 13.69
N LEU A 123 6.40 -1.79 13.11
CA LEU A 123 5.44 -0.80 13.62
C LEU A 123 5.02 -1.09 15.06
N ASP A 124 4.77 -2.35 15.40
CA ASP A 124 4.36 -2.78 16.74
C ASP A 124 5.45 -2.54 17.81
N SER A 125 6.71 -2.39 17.40
CA SER A 125 7.84 -2.14 18.30
C SER A 125 8.03 -0.66 18.69
N TYR A 126 7.32 0.27 18.02
CA TYR A 126 7.52 1.70 18.25
C TYR A 126 6.71 2.24 19.43
N ASP A 127 7.36 3.06 20.24
CA ASP A 127 6.71 3.82 21.32
C ASP A 127 6.07 5.12 20.82
N GLU A 128 5.29 5.77 21.67
CA GLU A 128 4.58 7.01 21.34
C GLU A 128 5.53 8.13 20.90
N ALA A 129 6.70 8.23 21.51
CA ALA A 129 7.69 9.24 21.15
C ALA A 129 8.24 9.03 19.73
N PHE A 130 8.44 7.77 19.34
CA PHE A 130 8.84 7.45 17.97
C PHE A 130 7.71 7.68 16.98
N VAL A 131 6.49 7.26 17.29
CA VAL A 131 5.30 7.43 16.42
C VAL A 131 5.02 8.90 16.11
N ALA A 132 5.39 9.81 17.03
CA ALA A 132 5.28 11.27 16.86
C ALA A 132 6.41 11.90 16.03
N ARG A 133 7.50 11.18 15.72
CA ARG A 133 8.62 11.71 14.91
C ARG A 133 8.16 12.17 13.55
N THR A 134 8.75 13.26 13.07
CA THR A 134 8.37 13.88 11.80
C THR A 134 9.49 13.85 10.77
N ALA A 135 9.11 13.70 9.50
CA ALA A 135 9.97 13.88 8.35
C ALA A 135 9.17 14.49 7.18
N LEU A 136 9.85 15.13 6.24
CA LEU A 136 9.23 15.67 5.04
C LEU A 136 8.85 14.53 4.08
N HIS A 137 7.57 14.44 3.70
CA HIS A 137 7.14 13.55 2.63
C HIS A 137 7.34 14.23 1.27
N PRO A 138 8.24 13.73 0.39
CA PRO A 138 8.68 14.48 -0.79
C PRO A 138 7.56 14.80 -1.78
N ARG A 139 6.64 13.84 -2.04
CA ARG A 139 5.51 14.04 -2.95
C ARG A 139 4.49 15.04 -2.43
N LEU A 140 4.19 14.97 -1.12
CA LEU A 140 3.15 15.83 -0.52
C LEU A 140 3.69 17.19 -0.13
N ASN A 141 5.01 17.34 -0.07
CA ASN A 141 5.70 18.54 0.44
C ASN A 141 5.18 18.98 1.82
N GLN A 142 4.90 17.99 2.69
CA GLN A 142 4.38 18.18 4.04
C GLN A 142 5.26 17.41 5.03
N LYS A 143 5.46 17.95 6.22
CA LYS A 143 5.99 17.19 7.36
C LYS A 143 4.91 16.27 7.87
N ILE A 144 5.20 14.99 7.93
CA ILE A 144 4.30 13.94 8.42
C ILE A 144 4.96 13.18 9.56
N ARG A 145 4.16 12.65 10.47
CA ARG A 145 4.60 11.76 11.55
C ARG A 145 4.63 10.31 11.06
N VAL A 146 5.18 9.40 11.88
CA VAL A 146 5.11 7.96 11.57
C VAL A 146 3.65 7.49 11.44
N ILE A 147 2.75 7.89 12.36
CA ILE A 147 1.31 7.56 12.26
C ILE A 147 0.71 8.03 10.93
N ASP A 148 1.10 9.21 10.45
CA ASP A 148 0.57 9.77 9.21
C ASP A 148 1.10 9.01 7.98
N LEU A 149 2.36 8.51 8.04
CA LEU A 149 2.89 7.61 7.01
C LEU A 149 2.09 6.30 6.96
N VAL A 150 1.81 5.67 8.11
CA VAL A 150 1.04 4.43 8.17
C VAL A 150 -0.38 4.65 7.69
N PHE A 151 -1.00 5.78 8.05
CA PHE A 151 -2.31 6.18 7.51
C PHE A 151 -2.28 6.34 5.98
N PHE A 152 -1.25 7.02 5.47
CA PHE A 152 -1.08 7.21 4.02
C PHE A 152 -0.94 5.86 3.28
N ILE A 153 -0.19 4.90 3.84
CA ILE A 153 -0.08 3.54 3.31
C ILE A 153 -1.44 2.84 3.34
N ALA A 154 -2.18 2.92 4.46
CA ALA A 154 -3.50 2.32 4.57
C ALA A 154 -4.49 2.89 3.53
N GLU A 155 -4.46 4.19 3.28
CA GLU A 155 -5.27 4.85 2.25
C GLU A 155 -4.89 4.41 0.83
N HIS A 156 -3.59 4.16 0.59
CA HIS A 156 -3.10 3.63 -0.67
C HIS A 156 -3.54 2.18 -0.89
N ASP A 157 -3.43 1.35 0.14
CA ASP A 157 -3.92 -0.03 0.12
C ASP A 157 -5.41 -0.08 -0.22
N ASP A 158 -6.22 0.71 0.49
CA ASP A 158 -7.67 0.78 0.27
C ASP A 158 -8.02 1.29 -1.14
N HIS A 159 -7.21 2.18 -1.72
CA HIS A 159 -7.36 2.61 -3.12
C HIS A 159 -7.23 1.41 -4.07
N HIS A 160 -6.20 0.57 -3.89
CA HIS A 160 -5.96 -0.60 -4.73
C HIS A 160 -6.97 -1.73 -4.46
N LEU A 161 -7.33 -2.02 -3.21
CA LEU A 161 -8.38 -2.99 -2.87
C LEU A 161 -9.72 -2.61 -3.50
N ALA A 162 -10.07 -1.33 -3.46
CA ALA A 162 -11.28 -0.84 -4.08
C ALA A 162 -11.22 -0.99 -5.61
N ARG A 163 -10.03 -0.84 -6.24
CA ARG A 163 -9.85 -1.07 -7.67
C ARG A 163 -9.98 -2.56 -8.02
N VAL A 164 -9.43 -3.45 -7.20
CA VAL A 164 -9.62 -4.90 -7.32
C VAL A 164 -11.10 -5.26 -7.24
N SER A 165 -11.84 -4.68 -6.29
CA SER A 165 -13.29 -4.90 -6.15
C SER A 165 -14.08 -4.46 -7.38
N ASP A 166 -13.70 -3.34 -8.02
CA ASP A 166 -14.34 -2.88 -9.26
C ASP A 166 -14.08 -3.84 -10.41
N LEU A 167 -12.83 -4.28 -10.57
CA LEU A 167 -12.45 -5.22 -11.63
C LEU A 167 -13.14 -6.58 -11.43
N LYS A 168 -13.20 -7.08 -10.19
CA LYS A 168 -13.95 -8.29 -9.83
C LYS A 168 -15.41 -8.17 -10.24
N ARG A 169 -16.11 -7.08 -9.87
CA ARG A 169 -17.52 -6.87 -10.28
C ARG A 169 -17.72 -6.75 -11.77
N LYS A 170 -16.70 -6.29 -12.50
CA LYS A 170 -16.77 -6.11 -13.95
C LYS A 170 -16.55 -7.39 -14.72
N PHE A 171 -15.70 -8.30 -14.21
CA PHE A 171 -15.20 -9.44 -14.97
C PHE A 171 -15.61 -10.81 -14.41
N ALA A 172 -16.02 -10.89 -13.14
CA ALA A 172 -16.52 -12.10 -12.50
C ALA A 172 -18.03 -12.04 -12.33
#